data_99fb3724eab92ea707ddb7abaff144c3
#
_entry.id   99fb3724eab92ea707ddb7abaff144c3
#
_cell.length_a   1.000
_cell.length_b   1.000
_cell.length_c   1.000
_cell.angle_alpha   90.00
_cell.angle_beta   90.00
_cell.angle_gamma   90.00
#
_symmetry.space_group_name_H-M   'P 1'
#
loop_
_entity.id
_entity.type
_entity.pdbx_description
1 polymer ?
#
loop_
_entity_poly.entity_id
_entity_poly.type
_entity_poly.pdbx_seq_one_letter_code
_entity_poly.pdbx_strand_id
1 'polypeptide(L)'
;MKKTIGMMAGVLLGFSSMAQTITIEGDLAGDLKGHNKMYLYSRTYHDSADINNGHYTFKIPFKEPMFLMLLPQYVQAERQMYVPYGVLFDRPVTYTVKSDISKGMSESVVKGSEATELLLAYGKEKSAAWGKIVEALKSEFGAPWMDEKDPKYADFEKRRAALQVQYLLPLLQQLVKQHPNSYASVYSLNDSREMATVAQQEQLYAGLSKEMKATGQAKEFHQFSEGLRNSAIGKQVKDFSLPDPAGKPVKFSDLKGRYVLIDFWASWCGPCRKSFPHMREVYQQYKDKNLVFYSISIDKSKPDWLKAVSQENNPWLQSLDDKNIAGSGFAITGVPTTYLIGPDGKIMMKEVGFDENGNGEIEKKLADLFGGTVKAAAPAAAAKPAEQKITPAAMLQ
;
A
#
# COMPACT_ATOMS: atom_id res chain seq x y z
N MET A 1 5.34 -13.40 -74.72
CA MET A 1 6.03 -12.89 -73.57
C MET A 1 5.22 -13.26 -72.26
N LYS A 2 5.57 -14.35 -71.64
CA LYS A 2 4.91 -14.82 -70.40
C LYS A 2 5.67 -14.27 -69.20
N LYS A 3 5.03 -13.45 -68.39
CA LYS A 3 5.59 -12.97 -67.09
C LYS A 3 5.26 -13.99 -66.04
N THR A 4 6.29 -14.60 -65.45
CA THR A 4 6.22 -15.48 -64.31
C THR A 4 6.26 -14.60 -63.02
N ILE A 5 5.20 -14.64 -62.23
CA ILE A 5 5.12 -14.00 -60.91
C ILE A 5 5.64 -15.02 -59.90
N GLY A 6 6.81 -14.75 -59.35
CA GLY A 6 7.38 -15.54 -58.24
C GLY A 6 6.69 -15.19 -56.94
N MET A 7 6.05 -16.17 -56.36
CA MET A 7 5.42 -16.09 -55.01
C MET A 7 6.49 -16.33 -53.93
N MET A 8 6.94 -15.28 -53.28
CA MET A 8 7.81 -15.40 -52.09
C MET A 8 6.97 -15.81 -50.87
N ALA A 9 7.07 -17.06 -50.46
CA ALA A 9 6.50 -17.53 -49.20
C ALA A 9 7.34 -17.00 -48.04
N GLY A 10 6.86 -16.00 -47.38
CA GLY A 10 7.43 -15.52 -46.12
C GLY A 10 7.18 -16.54 -45.00
N VAL A 11 8.24 -17.21 -44.55
CA VAL A 11 8.21 -18.02 -43.32
C VAL A 11 8.13 -17.07 -42.12
N LEU A 12 6.94 -16.91 -41.58
CA LEU A 12 6.74 -16.32 -40.25
C LEU A 12 7.29 -17.30 -39.22
N LEU A 13 8.56 -17.13 -38.82
CA LEU A 13 9.11 -17.73 -37.60
C LEU A 13 8.37 -17.10 -36.42
N GLY A 14 7.35 -17.79 -35.94
CA GLY A 14 6.71 -17.51 -34.68
C GLY A 14 7.72 -17.73 -33.56
N PHE A 15 8.35 -16.65 -33.04
CA PHE A 15 9.02 -16.68 -31.77
C PHE A 15 7.95 -16.92 -30.70
N SER A 16 7.72 -18.17 -30.31
CA SER A 16 7.08 -18.48 -29.06
C SER A 16 8.03 -17.97 -27.95
N SER A 17 7.68 -16.83 -27.38
CA SER A 17 8.29 -16.35 -26.14
C SER A 17 8.08 -17.44 -25.08
N MET A 18 9.08 -18.27 -24.86
CA MET A 18 9.07 -19.18 -23.70
C MET A 18 8.95 -18.28 -22.47
N ALA A 19 7.87 -18.44 -21.72
CA ALA A 19 7.67 -17.69 -20.48
C ALA A 19 8.87 -17.95 -19.57
N GLN A 20 9.61 -16.90 -19.25
CA GLN A 20 10.72 -16.98 -18.30
C GLN A 20 10.19 -17.45 -16.95
N THR A 21 10.87 -18.38 -16.30
CA THR A 21 10.38 -19.03 -15.08
C THR A 21 11.40 -18.87 -13.96
N ILE A 22 10.92 -18.46 -12.80
CA ILE A 22 11.64 -18.60 -11.53
C ILE A 22 11.42 -20.03 -11.04
N THR A 23 12.49 -20.72 -10.65
CA THR A 23 12.41 -21.97 -9.90
C THR A 23 12.94 -21.73 -8.49
N ILE A 24 12.20 -22.17 -7.47
CA ILE A 24 12.64 -22.13 -6.08
C ILE A 24 12.81 -23.57 -5.63
N GLU A 25 14.05 -23.97 -5.30
CA GLU A 25 14.39 -25.23 -4.70
C GLU A 25 14.66 -24.98 -3.22
N GLY A 26 13.81 -25.52 -2.34
CA GLY A 26 13.89 -25.26 -0.91
C GLY A 26 14.15 -26.52 -0.09
N ASP A 27 15.05 -26.41 0.89
CA ASP A 27 15.29 -27.41 1.93
C ASP A 27 14.85 -26.83 3.28
N LEU A 28 13.95 -27.52 3.98
CA LEU A 28 13.48 -27.18 5.30
C LEU A 28 13.81 -28.31 6.28
N ALA A 29 14.74 -28.05 7.20
CA ALA A 29 15.11 -28.95 8.26
C ALA A 29 14.20 -28.78 9.50
N GLY A 30 14.03 -29.86 10.25
CA GLY A 30 13.28 -29.91 11.50
C GLY A 30 12.05 -30.81 11.43
N ASP A 31 11.43 -31.06 12.60
CA ASP A 31 10.19 -31.86 12.71
C ASP A 31 8.98 -30.98 12.44
N LEU A 32 8.26 -31.23 11.35
CA LEU A 32 7.08 -30.48 10.92
C LEU A 32 5.77 -30.97 11.56
N LYS A 33 5.81 -32.02 12.37
CA LYS A 33 4.64 -32.62 13.06
C LYS A 33 3.43 -32.85 12.13
N GLY A 34 3.69 -33.24 10.88
CA GLY A 34 2.64 -33.46 9.88
C GLY A 34 2.16 -32.23 9.11
N HIS A 35 2.68 -31.04 9.41
CA HIS A 35 2.34 -29.81 8.69
C HIS A 35 3.27 -29.62 7.48
N ASN A 36 3.07 -30.41 6.43
CA ASN A 36 4.00 -30.58 5.31
C ASN A 36 3.71 -29.65 4.12
N LYS A 37 3.37 -28.38 4.37
CA LYS A 37 3.21 -27.38 3.30
C LYS A 37 4.12 -26.17 3.50
N MET A 38 4.66 -25.67 2.38
CA MET A 38 5.27 -24.34 2.27
C MET A 38 4.31 -23.44 1.51
N TYR A 39 3.99 -22.28 2.09
CA TYR A 39 3.21 -21.22 1.42
C TYR A 39 4.16 -20.19 0.82
N LEU A 40 3.84 -19.73 -0.37
CA LEU A 40 4.53 -18.66 -1.07
C LEU A 40 3.50 -17.59 -1.47
N TYR A 41 3.69 -16.35 -1.00
CA TYR A 41 2.65 -15.34 -1.18
C TYR A 41 3.16 -13.90 -1.18
N SER A 42 2.33 -13.02 -1.73
CA SER A 42 2.34 -11.56 -1.60
C SER A 42 0.90 -11.06 -1.54
N ARG A 43 0.68 -9.76 -1.65
CA ARG A 43 -0.68 -9.19 -1.75
C ARG A 43 -1.47 -9.71 -2.96
N THR A 44 -0.80 -10.06 -4.05
CA THR A 44 -1.42 -10.39 -5.34
C THR A 44 -1.09 -11.79 -5.84
N TYR A 45 -0.27 -12.52 -5.12
CA TYR A 45 0.18 -13.87 -5.50
C TYR A 45 0.10 -14.83 -4.32
N HIS A 46 -0.50 -16.01 -4.54
CA HIS A 46 -0.59 -17.07 -3.54
C HIS A 46 -0.35 -18.42 -4.21
N ASP A 47 0.52 -19.22 -3.61
CA ASP A 47 0.81 -20.59 -4.03
C ASP A 47 1.20 -21.43 -2.82
N SER A 48 1.19 -22.76 -2.97
CA SER A 48 1.68 -23.70 -1.96
C SER A 48 2.33 -24.91 -2.59
N ALA A 49 3.37 -25.43 -1.94
CA ALA A 49 4.04 -26.66 -2.31
C ALA A 49 4.05 -27.63 -1.14
N ASP A 50 3.96 -28.95 -1.44
CA ASP A 50 4.16 -29.98 -0.43
C ASP A 50 5.66 -30.13 -0.10
N ILE A 51 5.95 -30.30 1.19
CA ILE A 51 7.31 -30.57 1.67
C ILE A 51 7.48 -32.08 1.80
N ASN A 52 8.27 -32.66 0.91
CA ASN A 52 8.55 -34.10 0.87
C ASN A 52 9.99 -34.36 1.32
N ASN A 53 10.19 -35.08 2.42
CA ASN A 53 11.49 -35.32 3.01
C ASN A 53 12.32 -34.03 3.24
N GLY A 54 11.66 -32.97 3.67
CA GLY A 54 12.28 -31.66 3.90
C GLY A 54 12.49 -30.82 2.64
N HIS A 55 12.12 -31.30 1.46
CA HIS A 55 12.33 -30.62 0.19
C HIS A 55 11.02 -30.11 -0.42
N TYR A 56 11.02 -28.90 -1.02
CA TYR A 56 9.89 -28.31 -1.74
C TYR A 56 10.36 -27.53 -2.98
N THR A 57 9.48 -27.40 -3.97
CA THR A 57 9.78 -26.69 -5.23
C THR A 57 8.62 -25.82 -5.65
N PHE A 58 8.90 -24.58 -6.08
CA PHE A 58 7.96 -23.71 -6.80
C PHE A 58 8.49 -23.40 -8.20
N LYS A 59 7.56 -23.26 -9.16
CA LYS A 59 7.83 -22.74 -10.52
C LYS A 59 6.88 -21.61 -10.83
N ILE A 60 7.41 -20.39 -10.97
CA ILE A 60 6.62 -19.17 -11.08
C ILE A 60 6.94 -18.47 -12.40
N PRO A 61 5.94 -18.09 -13.21
CA PRO A 61 6.18 -17.25 -14.38
C PRO A 61 6.81 -15.91 -13.97
N PHE A 62 7.97 -15.58 -14.52
CA PHE A 62 8.63 -14.31 -14.30
C PHE A 62 8.15 -13.28 -15.32
N LYS A 63 7.62 -12.17 -14.85
CA LYS A 63 7.24 -11.01 -15.67
C LYS A 63 8.10 -9.79 -15.34
N GLU A 64 8.30 -9.55 -14.05
CA GLU A 64 9.11 -8.48 -13.51
C GLU A 64 9.64 -8.89 -12.11
N PRO A 65 10.63 -8.18 -11.57
CA PRO A 65 11.10 -8.43 -10.21
C PRO A 65 9.97 -8.35 -9.19
N MET A 66 9.96 -9.25 -8.21
CA MET A 66 8.91 -9.36 -7.20
C MET A 66 9.46 -9.71 -5.82
N PHE A 67 8.76 -9.28 -4.78
CA PHE A 67 9.01 -9.70 -3.40
C PHE A 67 7.92 -10.68 -2.99
N LEU A 68 8.32 -11.89 -2.58
CA LEU A 68 7.42 -12.91 -2.09
C LEU A 68 7.86 -13.38 -0.70
N MET A 69 6.90 -13.86 0.08
CA MET A 69 7.10 -14.37 1.42
C MET A 69 6.93 -15.89 1.46
N LEU A 70 7.86 -16.58 2.07
CA LEU A 70 7.82 -18.02 2.37
C LEU A 70 7.38 -18.21 3.82
N LEU A 71 6.37 -19.05 4.04
CA LEU A 71 5.84 -19.39 5.37
C LEU A 71 5.56 -20.88 5.47
N PRO A 72 6.29 -21.64 6.31
CA PRO A 72 5.95 -23.04 6.57
C PRO A 72 4.63 -23.14 7.32
N GLN A 73 3.76 -24.06 6.92
CA GLN A 73 2.50 -24.38 7.61
C GLN A 73 2.73 -24.65 9.10
N TYR A 74 3.82 -25.35 9.46
CA TYR A 74 4.21 -25.63 10.83
C TYR A 74 4.30 -24.36 11.70
N VAL A 75 4.93 -23.30 11.18
CA VAL A 75 5.12 -22.05 11.94
C VAL A 75 3.78 -21.39 12.25
N GLN A 76 2.86 -21.41 11.30
CA GLN A 76 1.52 -20.85 11.46
C GLN A 76 0.67 -21.70 12.43
N ALA A 77 0.70 -23.03 12.30
CA ALA A 77 -0.17 -23.95 13.05
C ALA A 77 0.30 -24.16 14.49
N GLU A 78 1.59 -24.49 14.68
CA GLU A 78 2.11 -24.95 15.97
C GLU A 78 2.65 -23.80 16.84
N ARG A 79 3.26 -22.80 16.23
CA ARG A 79 3.82 -21.66 16.97
C ARG A 79 2.84 -20.50 17.09
N GLN A 80 1.71 -20.55 16.39
CA GLN A 80 0.72 -19.47 16.31
C GLN A 80 1.37 -18.10 16.01
N MET A 81 2.51 -18.15 15.29
CA MET A 81 3.28 -16.97 14.93
C MET A 81 3.27 -16.81 13.42
N TYR A 82 3.16 -15.57 13.00
CA TYR A 82 3.24 -15.20 11.60
C TYR A 82 4.61 -14.55 11.33
N VAL A 83 5.63 -15.38 11.10
CA VAL A 83 7.00 -14.92 10.83
C VAL A 83 7.45 -15.47 9.47
N PRO A 84 7.00 -14.83 8.37
CA PRO A 84 7.42 -15.22 7.03
C PRO A 84 8.85 -14.78 6.74
N TYR A 85 9.47 -15.45 5.77
CA TYR A 85 10.77 -15.08 5.23
C TYR A 85 10.62 -14.43 3.86
N GLY A 86 11.02 -13.17 3.74
CA GLY A 86 10.93 -12.40 2.50
C GLY A 86 12.11 -12.61 1.57
N VAL A 87 11.82 -12.85 0.29
CA VAL A 87 12.82 -13.05 -0.77
C VAL A 87 12.50 -12.15 -1.96
N LEU A 88 13.51 -11.46 -2.48
CA LEU A 88 13.44 -10.73 -3.73
C LEU A 88 13.82 -11.63 -4.90
N PHE A 89 12.90 -11.85 -5.81
CA PHE A 89 13.12 -12.59 -7.05
C PHE A 89 13.29 -11.57 -8.18
N ASP A 90 14.56 -11.28 -8.53
CA ASP A 90 14.92 -10.18 -9.45
C ASP A 90 15.18 -10.65 -10.89
N ARG A 91 15.26 -11.96 -11.13
CA ARG A 91 15.54 -12.56 -12.45
C ARG A 91 15.00 -13.99 -12.57
N PRO A 92 14.77 -14.50 -13.78
CA PRO A 92 14.23 -15.85 -14.02
C PRO A 92 15.33 -16.92 -13.96
N VAL A 93 15.80 -17.24 -12.75
CA VAL A 93 16.79 -18.28 -12.47
C VAL A 93 16.29 -19.24 -11.40
N THR A 94 17.08 -20.27 -11.10
CA THR A 94 16.84 -21.13 -9.94
C THR A 94 17.42 -20.49 -8.68
N TYR A 95 16.56 -20.29 -7.70
CA TYR A 95 16.92 -19.86 -6.35
C TYR A 95 16.93 -21.06 -5.41
N THR A 96 17.92 -21.16 -4.53
CA THR A 96 17.93 -22.17 -3.49
C THR A 96 17.69 -21.53 -2.13
N VAL A 97 16.78 -22.12 -1.34
CA VAL A 97 16.45 -21.64 0.00
C VAL A 97 16.71 -22.76 0.99
N LYS A 98 17.58 -22.52 1.97
CA LYS A 98 17.85 -23.45 3.07
C LYS A 98 17.37 -22.86 4.38
N SER A 99 16.49 -23.58 5.05
CA SER A 99 15.85 -23.14 6.29
C SER A 99 15.89 -24.24 7.33
N ASP A 100 15.85 -23.83 8.60
CA ASP A 100 15.76 -24.73 9.76
C ASP A 100 14.72 -24.12 10.72
N ILE A 101 13.59 -24.82 10.91
CA ILE A 101 12.51 -24.34 11.76
C ILE A 101 12.90 -24.21 13.24
N SER A 102 13.93 -24.93 13.69
CA SER A 102 14.43 -24.82 15.06
C SER A 102 15.13 -23.51 15.32
N LYS A 103 15.78 -22.94 14.29
CA LYS A 103 16.47 -21.64 14.32
C LYS A 103 15.56 -20.46 13.98
N GLY A 104 14.45 -20.74 13.28
CA GLY A 104 13.52 -19.74 12.78
C GLY A 104 13.77 -19.36 11.33
N MET A 105 12.72 -18.89 10.65
CA MET A 105 12.77 -18.53 9.22
C MET A 105 13.70 -17.35 8.91
N SER A 106 13.97 -16.47 9.87
CA SER A 106 14.92 -15.36 9.73
C SER A 106 16.35 -15.78 9.47
N GLU A 107 16.71 -17.01 9.88
CA GLU A 107 18.04 -17.59 9.67
C GLU A 107 18.17 -18.35 8.33
N SER A 108 17.17 -18.27 7.47
CA SER A 108 17.19 -18.89 6.15
C SER A 108 18.29 -18.31 5.26
N VAL A 109 18.92 -19.17 4.46
CA VAL A 109 19.95 -18.78 3.50
C VAL A 109 19.39 -18.92 2.10
N VAL A 110 19.41 -17.84 1.32
CA VAL A 110 19.02 -17.81 -0.09
C VAL A 110 20.26 -17.69 -0.96
N LYS A 111 20.32 -18.47 -2.03
CA LYS A 111 21.32 -18.30 -3.10
C LYS A 111 20.60 -18.02 -4.42
N GLY A 112 21.28 -17.31 -5.31
CA GLY A 112 20.73 -16.91 -6.61
C GLY A 112 20.10 -15.52 -6.64
N SER A 113 19.99 -14.85 -5.49
CA SER A 113 19.46 -13.48 -5.38
C SER A 113 20.45 -12.54 -4.70
N GLU A 114 21.23 -11.82 -5.48
CA GLU A 114 22.06 -10.71 -4.98
C GLU A 114 21.18 -9.59 -4.35
N ALA A 115 19.98 -9.38 -4.90
CA ALA A 115 19.04 -8.41 -4.35
C ALA A 115 18.56 -8.80 -2.94
N THR A 116 18.33 -10.09 -2.66
CA THR A 116 17.97 -10.55 -1.30
C THR A 116 19.15 -10.40 -0.34
N GLU A 117 20.36 -10.76 -0.74
CA GLU A 117 21.55 -10.58 0.11
C GLU A 117 21.75 -9.10 0.48
N LEU A 118 21.61 -8.23 -0.49
CA LEU A 118 21.69 -6.79 -0.29
C LEU A 118 20.57 -6.25 0.62
N LEU A 119 19.32 -6.73 0.43
CA LEU A 119 18.20 -6.36 1.28
C LEU A 119 18.42 -6.79 2.74
N LEU A 120 18.96 -7.99 2.96
CA LEU A 120 19.28 -8.49 4.29
C LEU A 120 20.41 -7.69 4.95
N ALA A 121 21.46 -7.33 4.20
CA ALA A 121 22.53 -6.47 4.69
C ALA A 121 21.99 -5.08 5.09
N TYR A 122 21.22 -4.44 4.22
CA TYR A 122 20.54 -3.18 4.51
C TYR A 122 19.58 -3.28 5.72
N GLY A 123 18.86 -4.41 5.84
CA GLY A 123 17.98 -4.69 6.97
C GLY A 123 18.70 -4.71 8.31
N LYS A 124 19.91 -5.26 8.36
CA LYS A 124 20.76 -5.24 9.58
C LYS A 124 21.16 -3.81 9.97
N GLU A 125 21.60 -3.01 9.01
CA GLU A 125 21.95 -1.60 9.24
C GLU A 125 20.72 -0.78 9.69
N LYS A 126 19.57 -0.98 9.02
CA LYS A 126 18.29 -0.37 9.36
C LYS A 126 17.85 -0.73 10.79
N SER A 127 18.00 -2.00 11.19
CA SER A 127 17.67 -2.46 12.54
C SER A 127 18.58 -1.82 13.60
N ALA A 128 19.89 -1.72 13.35
CA ALA A 128 20.81 -1.03 14.25
C ALA A 128 20.50 0.47 14.40
N ALA A 129 20.14 1.13 13.29
CA ALA A 129 19.72 2.53 13.30
C ALA A 129 18.40 2.70 14.04
N TRP A 130 17.45 1.77 13.88
CA TRP A 130 16.20 1.77 14.63
C TRP A 130 16.42 1.61 16.14
N GLY A 131 17.39 0.81 16.56
CA GLY A 131 17.79 0.72 17.96
C GLY A 131 18.16 2.07 18.56
N LYS A 132 18.91 2.91 17.81
CA LYS A 132 19.24 4.29 18.26
C LYS A 132 18.01 5.19 18.38
N ILE A 133 17.04 5.03 17.48
CA ILE A 133 15.77 5.77 17.53
C ILE A 133 15.00 5.38 18.80
N VAL A 134 14.88 4.08 19.06
CA VAL A 134 14.21 3.55 20.26
C VAL A 134 14.87 4.06 21.55
N GLU A 135 16.20 4.08 21.62
CA GLU A 135 16.93 4.61 22.79
C GLU A 135 16.68 6.11 22.99
N ALA A 136 16.72 6.91 21.92
CA ALA A 136 16.43 8.34 21.97
C ALA A 136 15.00 8.62 22.45
N LEU A 137 14.00 7.91 21.89
CA LEU A 137 12.60 8.06 22.32
C LEU A 137 12.39 7.64 23.77
N LYS A 138 13.00 6.54 24.23
CA LYS A 138 12.97 6.14 25.63
C LYS A 138 13.58 7.20 26.55
N SER A 139 14.69 7.79 26.14
CA SER A 139 15.36 8.84 26.92
C SER A 139 14.52 10.12 27.03
N GLU A 140 13.86 10.52 25.94
CA GLU A 140 13.10 11.78 25.86
C GLU A 140 11.68 11.67 26.42
N PHE A 141 11.01 10.53 26.20
CA PHE A 141 9.58 10.32 26.51
C PHE A 141 9.33 9.22 27.55
N GLY A 142 10.36 8.50 27.99
CA GLY A 142 10.25 7.39 28.93
C GLY A 142 9.83 6.06 28.31
N ALA A 143 9.42 6.04 27.02
CA ALA A 143 8.98 4.83 26.32
C ALA A 143 9.35 4.88 24.83
N PRO A 144 9.51 3.71 24.15
CA PRO A 144 9.81 3.65 22.73
C PRO A 144 8.56 3.78 21.85
N TRP A 145 7.38 3.80 22.45
CA TRP A 145 6.06 3.95 21.83
C TRP A 145 5.15 4.75 22.78
N MET A 146 4.12 5.36 22.25
CA MET A 146 3.17 6.18 23.02
C MET A 146 1.75 5.93 22.51
N ASP A 147 0.77 5.94 23.39
CA ASP A 147 -0.65 5.84 23.04
C ASP A 147 -1.10 7.13 22.33
N GLU A 148 -1.92 7.01 21.30
CA GLU A 148 -2.47 8.15 20.54
C GLU A 148 -3.28 9.12 21.42
N LYS A 149 -3.79 8.64 22.55
CA LYS A 149 -4.54 9.45 23.54
C LYS A 149 -3.64 10.21 24.51
N ASP A 150 -2.33 9.94 24.50
CA ASP A 150 -1.39 10.67 25.36
C ASP A 150 -1.27 12.12 24.89
N PRO A 151 -1.37 13.12 25.77
CA PRO A 151 -1.22 14.54 25.39
C PRO A 151 0.11 14.87 24.70
N LYS A 152 1.15 14.06 24.89
CA LYS A 152 2.47 14.22 24.26
C LYS A 152 2.61 13.46 22.95
N TYR A 153 1.59 12.75 22.49
CA TYR A 153 1.66 11.89 21.29
C TYR A 153 2.11 12.67 20.06
N ALA A 154 1.59 13.88 19.84
CA ALA A 154 1.96 14.70 18.70
C ALA A 154 3.47 15.08 18.69
N ASP A 155 4.02 15.42 19.85
CA ASP A 155 5.45 15.73 20.01
C ASP A 155 6.30 14.46 19.84
N PHE A 156 5.84 13.33 20.37
CA PHE A 156 6.47 12.03 20.21
C PHE A 156 6.57 11.64 18.72
N GLU A 157 5.47 11.71 17.96
CA GLU A 157 5.43 11.39 16.54
C GLU A 157 6.31 12.32 15.71
N LYS A 158 6.27 13.61 16.00
CA LYS A 158 7.15 14.59 15.36
C LYS A 158 8.63 14.26 15.60
N ARG A 159 8.96 13.89 16.83
CA ARG A 159 10.35 13.51 17.19
C ARG A 159 10.76 12.22 16.54
N ARG A 160 9.88 11.20 16.54
CA ARG A 160 10.09 9.92 15.88
C ARG A 160 10.38 10.10 14.39
N ALA A 161 9.57 10.91 13.69
CA ALA A 161 9.76 11.22 12.28
C ALA A 161 11.13 11.90 12.02
N ALA A 162 11.51 12.87 12.86
CA ALA A 162 12.81 13.53 12.74
C ALA A 162 13.98 12.55 12.94
N LEU A 163 13.89 11.64 13.89
CA LEU A 163 14.90 10.60 14.13
C LEU A 163 14.98 9.59 12.97
N GLN A 164 13.84 9.22 12.38
CA GLN A 164 13.82 8.36 11.18
C GLN A 164 14.55 9.04 10.01
N VAL A 165 14.28 10.30 9.75
CA VAL A 165 15.02 11.07 8.73
C VAL A 165 16.51 11.13 9.06
N GLN A 166 16.87 11.35 10.32
CA GLN A 166 18.26 11.45 10.75
C GLN A 166 19.04 10.14 10.59
N TYR A 167 18.47 9.01 10.95
CA TYR A 167 19.19 7.73 11.03
C TYR A 167 18.91 6.78 9.86
N LEU A 168 17.72 6.79 9.27
CA LEU A 168 17.35 5.83 8.24
C LEU A 168 17.49 6.38 6.82
N LEU A 169 17.21 7.67 6.61
CA LEU A 169 17.30 8.26 5.26
C LEU A 169 18.73 8.20 4.67
N PRO A 170 19.80 8.46 5.44
CA PRO A 170 21.17 8.30 4.89
C PRO A 170 21.49 6.88 4.44
N LEU A 171 21.00 5.85 5.14
CA LEU A 171 21.18 4.45 4.76
C LEU A 171 20.49 4.16 3.42
N LEU A 172 19.26 4.64 3.25
CA LEU A 172 18.52 4.50 2.00
C LEU A 172 19.21 5.23 0.83
N GLN A 173 19.70 6.44 1.07
CA GLN A 173 20.48 7.22 0.09
C GLN A 173 21.76 6.49 -0.33
N GLN A 174 22.47 5.90 0.63
CA GLN A 174 23.65 5.09 0.37
C GLN A 174 23.33 3.85 -0.44
N LEU A 175 22.27 3.11 -0.09
CA LEU A 175 21.83 1.93 -0.81
C LEU A 175 21.56 2.25 -2.29
N VAL A 176 20.73 3.27 -2.57
CA VAL A 176 20.39 3.67 -3.94
C VAL A 176 21.63 4.15 -4.72
N LYS A 177 22.50 4.92 -4.08
CA LYS A 177 23.73 5.43 -4.70
C LYS A 177 24.72 4.32 -5.07
N GLN A 178 24.88 3.32 -4.20
CA GLN A 178 25.84 2.23 -4.42
C GLN A 178 25.26 1.11 -5.32
N HIS A 179 23.94 0.93 -5.30
CA HIS A 179 23.25 -0.17 -5.99
C HIS A 179 22.06 0.33 -6.85
N PRO A 180 22.30 1.26 -7.81
CA PRO A 180 21.23 1.85 -8.63
C PRO A 180 20.54 0.86 -9.55
N ASN A 181 21.19 -0.29 -9.83
CA ASN A 181 20.70 -1.36 -10.69
C ASN A 181 20.04 -2.50 -9.91
N SER A 182 19.96 -2.41 -8.58
CA SER A 182 19.41 -3.49 -7.76
C SER A 182 17.94 -3.28 -7.48
N TYR A 183 17.16 -4.35 -7.58
CA TYR A 183 15.75 -4.33 -7.16
C TYR A 183 15.59 -4.13 -5.65
N ALA A 184 16.62 -4.46 -4.84
CA ALA A 184 16.64 -4.13 -3.41
C ALA A 184 16.51 -2.61 -3.17
N SER A 185 17.13 -1.79 -4.02
CA SER A 185 16.98 -0.33 -3.94
C SER A 185 15.55 0.12 -4.22
N VAL A 186 14.89 -0.44 -5.25
CA VAL A 186 13.50 -0.14 -5.58
C VAL A 186 12.57 -0.56 -4.45
N TYR A 187 12.74 -1.77 -3.94
CA TYR A 187 11.94 -2.29 -2.83
C TYR A 187 12.08 -1.41 -1.58
N SER A 188 13.32 -1.08 -1.20
CA SER A 188 13.59 -0.26 -0.01
C SER A 188 13.07 1.17 -0.13
N LEU A 189 13.05 1.75 -1.35
CA LEU A 189 12.40 3.03 -1.62
C LEU A 189 10.90 2.98 -1.31
N ASN A 190 10.20 1.96 -1.80
CA ASN A 190 8.76 1.80 -1.55
C ASN A 190 8.46 1.55 -0.07
N ASP A 191 9.26 0.73 0.61
CA ASP A 191 9.11 0.42 2.04
C ASP A 191 9.30 1.66 2.93
N SER A 192 10.11 2.62 2.48
CA SER A 192 10.47 3.82 3.23
C SER A 192 9.90 5.12 2.64
N ARG A 193 8.93 5.03 1.72
CA ARG A 193 8.47 6.19 0.92
C ARG A 193 7.90 7.34 1.74
N GLU A 194 7.30 7.07 2.91
CA GLU A 194 6.68 8.11 3.74
C GLU A 194 7.69 8.89 4.59
N MET A 195 8.91 8.38 4.74
CA MET A 195 9.95 8.98 5.55
C MET A 195 10.60 10.21 4.88
N ALA A 196 10.64 10.24 3.55
CA ALA A 196 11.35 11.26 2.78
C ALA A 196 10.41 12.36 2.27
N THR A 197 10.90 13.60 2.22
CA THR A 197 10.20 14.70 1.56
C THR A 197 10.09 14.45 0.05
N VAL A 198 9.17 15.13 -0.63
CA VAL A 198 8.99 15.00 -2.10
C VAL A 198 10.30 15.23 -2.85
N ALA A 199 11.06 16.26 -2.47
CA ALA A 199 12.36 16.56 -3.11
C ALA A 199 13.38 15.43 -2.91
N GLN A 200 13.42 14.83 -1.71
CA GLN A 200 14.29 13.68 -1.42
C GLN A 200 13.84 12.43 -2.16
N GLN A 201 12.53 12.19 -2.27
CA GLN A 201 11.97 11.08 -3.05
C GLN A 201 12.32 11.21 -4.54
N GLU A 202 12.19 12.40 -5.12
CA GLU A 202 12.58 12.68 -6.51
C GLU A 202 14.07 12.45 -6.74
N GLN A 203 14.92 12.89 -5.81
CA GLN A 203 16.36 12.67 -5.88
C GLN A 203 16.73 11.19 -5.79
N LEU A 204 16.10 10.44 -4.89
CA LEU A 204 16.28 9.00 -4.74
C LEU A 204 15.83 8.25 -5.99
N TYR A 205 14.65 8.57 -6.53
CA TYR A 205 14.15 8.00 -7.78
C TYR A 205 15.08 8.32 -8.96
N ALA A 206 15.57 9.57 -9.05
CA ALA A 206 16.54 9.96 -10.08
C ALA A 206 17.81 9.12 -10.05
N GLY A 207 18.25 8.71 -8.85
CA GLY A 207 19.42 7.85 -8.62
C GLY A 207 19.29 6.42 -9.14
N LEU A 208 18.07 5.90 -9.36
CA LEU A 208 17.86 4.57 -9.93
C LEU A 208 18.28 4.50 -11.39
N SER A 209 18.74 3.34 -11.85
CA SER A 209 19.00 3.08 -13.26
C SER A 209 17.72 3.12 -14.12
N LYS A 210 17.91 3.23 -15.45
CA LYS A 210 16.79 3.18 -16.40
C LYS A 210 15.98 1.89 -16.30
N GLU A 211 16.66 0.77 -16.09
CA GLU A 211 16.04 -0.54 -15.94
C GLU A 211 15.17 -0.60 -14.67
N MET A 212 15.71 -0.17 -13.54
CA MET A 212 14.97 -0.15 -12.28
C MET A 212 13.78 0.80 -12.31
N LYS A 213 13.90 1.97 -12.94
CA LYS A 213 12.78 2.90 -13.17
C LYS A 213 11.66 2.32 -14.03
N ALA A 214 11.96 1.32 -14.86
CA ALA A 214 10.95 0.66 -15.71
C ALA A 214 10.08 -0.36 -14.95
N THR A 215 10.50 -0.81 -13.75
CA THR A 215 9.75 -1.74 -12.92
C THR A 215 8.43 -1.15 -12.42
N GLY A 216 7.44 -2.01 -12.17
CA GLY A 216 6.12 -1.59 -11.65
C GLY A 216 6.24 -0.83 -10.33
N GLN A 217 7.01 -1.37 -9.38
CA GLN A 217 7.19 -0.74 -8.06
C GLN A 217 7.90 0.63 -8.12
N ALA A 218 8.89 0.81 -9.01
CA ALA A 218 9.52 2.12 -9.16
C ALA A 218 8.57 3.16 -9.76
N LYS A 219 7.70 2.75 -10.69
CA LYS A 219 6.63 3.59 -11.22
C LYS A 219 5.61 3.97 -10.14
N GLU A 220 5.20 3.00 -9.31
CA GLU A 220 4.31 3.26 -8.17
C GLU A 220 4.92 4.26 -7.19
N PHE A 221 6.20 4.10 -6.86
CA PHE A 221 6.93 5.06 -6.02
C PHE A 221 6.92 6.47 -6.62
N HIS A 222 7.21 6.59 -7.91
CA HIS A 222 7.21 7.88 -8.60
C HIS A 222 5.82 8.51 -8.62
N GLN A 223 4.78 7.72 -8.92
CA GLN A 223 3.38 8.17 -8.88
C GLN A 223 2.98 8.64 -7.48
N PHE A 224 3.42 7.94 -6.44
CA PHE A 224 3.19 8.37 -5.05
C PHE A 224 3.86 9.72 -4.75
N SER A 225 5.12 9.91 -5.15
CA SER A 225 5.84 11.17 -5.01
C SER A 225 5.14 12.32 -5.76
N GLU A 226 4.68 12.05 -6.98
CA GLU A 226 3.85 13.02 -7.74
C GLU A 226 2.53 13.32 -7.03
N GLY A 227 1.88 12.30 -6.46
CA GLY A 227 0.68 12.43 -5.67
C GLY A 227 0.87 13.37 -4.47
N LEU A 228 1.95 13.18 -3.71
CA LEU A 228 2.30 14.07 -2.59
C LEU A 228 2.48 15.52 -3.05
N ARG A 229 3.19 15.75 -4.16
CA ARG A 229 3.38 17.08 -4.72
C ARG A 229 2.07 17.71 -5.18
N ASN A 230 1.18 16.91 -5.79
CA ASN A 230 -0.07 17.37 -6.34
C ASN A 230 -1.14 17.60 -5.26
N SER A 231 -1.06 16.88 -4.13
CA SER A 231 -2.05 16.92 -3.04
C SER A 231 -1.64 17.78 -1.84
N ALA A 232 -0.57 18.56 -1.95
CA ALA A 232 -0.18 19.50 -0.90
C ALA A 232 -1.25 20.61 -0.73
N ILE A 233 -1.43 21.08 0.50
CA ILE A 233 -2.35 22.20 0.81
C ILE A 233 -2.02 23.40 -0.08
N GLY A 234 -3.05 24.03 -0.63
CA GLY A 234 -2.96 25.16 -1.57
C GLY A 234 -2.72 24.76 -3.03
N LYS A 235 -2.47 23.47 -3.33
CA LYS A 235 -2.32 23.01 -4.71
C LYS A 235 -3.67 22.84 -5.40
N GLN A 236 -3.67 23.14 -6.71
CA GLN A 236 -4.81 22.92 -7.59
C GLN A 236 -5.00 21.41 -7.83
N VAL A 237 -6.19 20.90 -7.56
CA VAL A 237 -6.54 19.52 -7.93
C VAL A 237 -6.53 19.40 -9.47
N LYS A 238 -5.78 18.44 -10.00
CA LYS A 238 -5.81 18.10 -11.42
C LYS A 238 -7.17 17.51 -11.77
N ASP A 239 -7.69 17.86 -12.96
CA ASP A 239 -8.96 17.30 -13.41
C ASP A 239 -8.87 15.79 -13.61
N PHE A 240 -9.92 15.11 -13.23
CA PHE A 240 -10.08 13.67 -13.42
C PHE A 240 -11.54 13.30 -13.71
N SER A 241 -11.76 12.10 -14.19
CA SER A 241 -13.10 11.56 -14.43
C SER A 241 -13.13 10.10 -14.03
N LEU A 242 -14.04 9.74 -13.14
CA LEU A 242 -14.22 8.39 -12.61
C LEU A 242 -15.66 7.91 -12.83
N PRO A 243 -15.90 6.58 -12.99
CA PRO A 243 -17.25 6.06 -13.17
C PRO A 243 -18.06 6.09 -11.87
N ASP A 244 -19.32 6.49 -11.95
CA ASP A 244 -20.31 6.31 -10.89
C ASP A 244 -20.80 4.82 -10.83
N PRO A 245 -21.67 4.44 -9.89
CA PRO A 245 -22.21 3.08 -9.82
C PRO A 245 -22.95 2.62 -11.08
N ALA A 246 -23.51 3.54 -11.86
CA ALA A 246 -24.16 3.25 -13.15
C ALA A 246 -23.17 3.24 -14.32
N GLY A 247 -21.89 3.52 -14.08
CA GLY A 247 -20.83 3.60 -15.09
C GLY A 247 -20.75 4.94 -15.81
N LYS A 248 -21.52 5.96 -15.38
CA LYS A 248 -21.44 7.30 -15.96
C LYS A 248 -20.22 8.04 -15.44
N PRO A 249 -19.50 8.81 -16.28
CA PRO A 249 -18.34 9.56 -15.85
C PRO A 249 -18.75 10.75 -14.95
N VAL A 250 -18.17 10.82 -13.75
CA VAL A 250 -18.19 11.99 -12.87
C VAL A 250 -16.89 12.75 -13.10
N LYS A 251 -16.95 13.95 -13.65
CA LYS A 251 -15.77 14.78 -13.89
C LYS A 251 -15.59 15.75 -12.70
N PHE A 252 -14.37 15.82 -12.18
CA PHE A 252 -14.07 16.76 -11.10
C PHE A 252 -14.27 18.22 -11.54
N SER A 253 -13.98 18.53 -12.81
CA SER A 253 -14.23 19.85 -13.41
C SER A 253 -15.69 20.31 -13.33
N ASP A 254 -16.66 19.39 -13.30
CA ASP A 254 -18.09 19.73 -13.20
C ASP A 254 -18.48 20.20 -11.78
N LEU A 255 -17.58 20.03 -10.82
CA LEU A 255 -17.76 20.45 -9.43
C LEU A 255 -17.14 21.83 -9.12
N LYS A 256 -16.46 22.46 -10.08
CA LYS A 256 -15.82 23.76 -9.92
C LYS A 256 -16.81 24.84 -9.46
N GLY A 257 -16.31 25.81 -8.68
CA GLY A 257 -17.13 26.88 -8.10
C GLY A 257 -17.85 26.46 -6.80
N ARG A 258 -17.73 25.19 -6.39
CA ARG A 258 -18.26 24.67 -5.13
C ARG A 258 -17.13 24.18 -4.23
N TYR A 259 -17.37 24.15 -2.93
CA TYR A 259 -16.54 23.34 -2.04
C TYR A 259 -16.80 21.88 -2.34
N VAL A 260 -15.76 21.04 -2.29
CA VAL A 260 -15.87 19.61 -2.51
C VAL A 260 -15.19 18.87 -1.36
N LEU A 261 -15.96 18.02 -0.67
CA LEU A 261 -15.45 17.09 0.32
C LEU A 261 -15.22 15.75 -0.37
N ILE A 262 -13.97 15.44 -0.66
CA ILE A 262 -13.57 14.13 -1.22
C ILE A 262 -13.24 13.19 -0.07
N ASP A 263 -13.93 12.04 -0.02
CA ASP A 263 -13.68 10.97 0.93
C ASP A 263 -13.16 9.73 0.20
N PHE A 264 -11.93 9.32 0.49
CA PHE A 264 -11.36 8.07 -0.01
C PHE A 264 -11.67 6.92 0.95
N TRP A 265 -12.28 5.87 0.44
CA TRP A 265 -12.75 4.73 1.21
C TRP A 265 -12.61 3.40 0.49
N ALA A 266 -13.01 2.29 1.11
CA ALA A 266 -13.14 0.99 0.46
C ALA A 266 -14.22 0.12 1.13
N SER A 267 -14.76 -0.84 0.41
CA SER A 267 -15.79 -1.76 0.90
C SER A 267 -15.33 -2.60 2.11
N TRP A 268 -14.06 -2.96 2.13
CA TRP A 268 -13.40 -3.72 3.20
C TRP A 268 -12.90 -2.86 4.37
N CYS A 269 -12.99 -1.52 4.26
CA CYS A 269 -12.52 -0.60 5.30
C CYS A 269 -13.57 -0.47 6.42
N GLY A 270 -13.38 -1.18 7.51
CA GLY A 270 -14.26 -1.12 8.68
C GLY A 270 -14.42 0.30 9.27
N PRO A 271 -13.33 1.04 9.55
CA PRO A 271 -13.40 2.43 10.03
C PRO A 271 -14.16 3.36 9.07
N CYS A 272 -13.96 3.23 7.74
CA CYS A 272 -14.68 4.03 6.75
C CYS A 272 -16.20 3.80 6.85
N ARG A 273 -16.61 2.55 6.95
CA ARG A 273 -18.05 2.21 7.06
C ARG A 273 -18.65 2.68 8.38
N LYS A 274 -17.87 2.68 9.47
CA LYS A 274 -18.28 3.25 10.76
C LYS A 274 -18.43 4.78 10.71
N SER A 275 -17.70 5.48 9.87
CA SER A 275 -17.81 6.94 9.72
C SER A 275 -19.05 7.39 8.95
N PHE A 276 -19.64 6.55 8.09
CA PHE A 276 -20.76 6.95 7.23
C PHE A 276 -22.02 7.42 7.97
N PRO A 277 -22.46 6.84 9.11
CA PRO A 277 -23.57 7.39 9.87
C PRO A 277 -23.34 8.85 10.25
N HIS A 278 -22.19 9.19 10.81
CA HIS A 278 -21.81 10.56 11.14
C HIS A 278 -21.71 11.43 9.90
N MET A 279 -21.06 10.95 8.83
CA MET A 279 -20.95 11.70 7.58
C MET A 279 -22.33 12.01 6.96
N ARG A 280 -23.34 11.14 7.13
CA ARG A 280 -24.73 11.44 6.74
C ARG A 280 -25.33 12.59 7.55
N GLU A 281 -25.04 12.70 8.85
CA GLU A 281 -25.48 13.83 9.68
C GLU A 281 -24.83 15.14 9.20
N VAL A 282 -23.51 15.13 8.97
CA VAL A 282 -22.76 16.27 8.40
C VAL A 282 -23.32 16.64 7.02
N TYR A 283 -23.60 15.65 6.16
CA TYR A 283 -24.24 15.90 4.86
C TYR A 283 -25.60 16.58 5.00
N GLN A 284 -26.48 16.10 5.89
CA GLN A 284 -27.79 16.73 6.10
C GLN A 284 -27.67 18.18 6.58
N GLN A 285 -26.66 18.48 7.39
CA GLN A 285 -26.43 19.85 7.88
C GLN A 285 -25.98 20.81 6.77
N TYR A 286 -25.20 20.31 5.78
CA TYR A 286 -24.54 21.16 4.78
C TYR A 286 -24.97 20.93 3.33
N LYS A 287 -25.88 19.99 3.03
CA LYS A 287 -26.32 19.64 1.66
C LYS A 287 -26.90 20.83 0.86
N ASP A 288 -27.52 21.79 1.55
CA ASP A 288 -28.12 22.98 0.95
C ASP A 288 -27.13 24.17 0.90
N LYS A 289 -25.89 23.96 1.31
CA LYS A 289 -24.79 24.91 1.17
C LYS A 289 -24.04 24.64 -0.15
N ASN A 290 -23.16 25.55 -0.51
CA ASN A 290 -22.32 25.36 -1.71
C ASN A 290 -21.22 24.28 -1.50
N LEU A 291 -21.60 23.08 -1.03
CA LEU A 291 -20.71 21.95 -0.71
C LEU A 291 -21.19 20.67 -1.39
N VAL A 292 -20.27 19.97 -2.04
CA VAL A 292 -20.47 18.65 -2.64
C VAL A 292 -19.73 17.60 -1.83
N PHE A 293 -20.41 16.51 -1.48
CA PHE A 293 -19.78 15.31 -0.94
C PHE A 293 -19.50 14.35 -2.08
N TYR A 294 -18.30 13.79 -2.11
CA TYR A 294 -17.86 12.88 -3.16
C TYR A 294 -16.98 11.77 -2.58
N SER A 295 -17.55 10.57 -2.42
CA SER A 295 -16.77 9.41 -1.98
C SER A 295 -16.17 8.68 -3.17
N ILE A 296 -14.87 8.40 -3.10
CA ILE A 296 -14.08 7.71 -4.12
C ILE A 296 -13.54 6.42 -3.50
N SER A 297 -14.00 5.29 -4.01
CA SER A 297 -13.54 3.98 -3.54
C SER A 297 -12.25 3.56 -4.22
N ILE A 298 -11.30 3.02 -3.41
CA ILE A 298 -10.06 2.42 -3.87
C ILE A 298 -10.16 0.90 -4.07
N ASP A 299 -11.38 0.34 -4.06
CA ASP A 299 -11.61 -1.09 -4.28
C ASP A 299 -11.04 -1.56 -5.62
N LYS A 300 -10.45 -2.76 -5.62
CA LYS A 300 -10.03 -3.44 -6.85
C LYS A 300 -11.16 -4.27 -7.45
N SER A 301 -12.14 -4.67 -6.64
CA SER A 301 -13.31 -5.43 -7.05
C SER A 301 -14.52 -4.51 -7.22
N LYS A 302 -14.89 -4.23 -8.47
CA LYS A 302 -16.11 -3.46 -8.78
C LYS A 302 -17.38 -4.10 -8.18
N PRO A 303 -17.58 -5.44 -8.20
CA PRO A 303 -18.73 -6.07 -7.55
C PRO A 303 -18.82 -5.81 -6.05
N ASP A 304 -17.69 -5.89 -5.32
CA ASP A 304 -17.67 -5.64 -3.87
C ASP A 304 -17.97 -4.18 -3.55
N TRP A 305 -17.41 -3.26 -4.31
CA TRP A 305 -17.74 -1.84 -4.22
C TRP A 305 -19.23 -1.57 -4.44
N LEU A 306 -19.83 -2.09 -5.53
CA LEU A 306 -21.25 -1.90 -5.82
C LEU A 306 -22.14 -2.45 -4.71
N LYS A 307 -21.80 -3.62 -4.17
CA LYS A 307 -22.49 -4.22 -3.01
C LYS A 307 -22.42 -3.30 -1.79
N ALA A 308 -21.24 -2.75 -1.48
CA ALA A 308 -21.07 -1.85 -0.34
C ALA A 308 -21.80 -0.52 -0.55
N VAL A 309 -21.75 0.09 -1.74
CA VAL A 309 -22.52 1.30 -2.07
C VAL A 309 -24.03 1.09 -1.87
N SER A 310 -24.57 -0.06 -2.32
CA SER A 310 -25.97 -0.41 -2.10
C SER A 310 -26.31 -0.59 -0.62
N GLN A 311 -25.42 -1.18 0.17
CA GLN A 311 -25.62 -1.37 1.61
C GLN A 311 -25.60 -0.07 2.39
N GLU A 312 -24.63 0.81 2.09
CA GLU A 312 -24.47 2.09 2.78
C GLU A 312 -25.52 3.12 2.35
N ASN A 313 -26.00 3.07 1.10
CA ASN A 313 -27.02 3.95 0.53
C ASN A 313 -26.78 5.44 0.83
N ASN A 314 -25.55 5.88 0.70
CA ASN A 314 -25.16 7.25 0.94
C ASN A 314 -25.74 8.19 -0.16
N PRO A 315 -26.33 9.36 0.20
CA PRO A 315 -27.10 10.21 -0.74
C PRO A 315 -26.23 11.16 -1.59
N TRP A 316 -24.92 10.96 -1.64
CA TRP A 316 -23.98 11.82 -2.36
C TRP A 316 -23.25 11.08 -3.47
N LEU A 317 -22.38 11.79 -4.21
CA LEU A 317 -21.63 11.25 -5.33
C LEU A 317 -20.71 10.10 -4.88
N GLN A 318 -20.71 9.02 -5.65
CA GLN A 318 -19.90 7.83 -5.44
C GLN A 318 -19.17 7.48 -6.74
N SER A 319 -17.88 7.17 -6.68
CA SER A 319 -17.12 6.66 -7.82
C SER A 319 -16.12 5.58 -7.42
N LEU A 320 -15.72 4.77 -8.40
CA LEU A 320 -14.62 3.81 -8.26
C LEU A 320 -13.36 4.40 -8.87
N ASP A 321 -12.25 4.34 -8.15
CA ASP A 321 -10.93 4.74 -8.65
C ASP A 321 -10.33 3.67 -9.57
N ASP A 322 -10.80 3.63 -10.81
CA ASP A 322 -10.27 2.76 -11.86
C ASP A 322 -8.99 3.30 -12.54
N LYS A 323 -8.55 4.50 -12.15
CA LYS A 323 -7.41 5.22 -12.74
C LYS A 323 -6.25 5.46 -11.77
N ASN A 324 -6.36 4.95 -10.55
CA ASN A 324 -5.36 5.15 -9.48
C ASN A 324 -5.09 6.63 -9.16
N ILE A 325 -6.12 7.48 -9.18
CA ILE A 325 -5.98 8.88 -8.75
C ILE A 325 -5.69 9.00 -7.26
N ALA A 326 -6.17 8.06 -6.45
CA ALA A 326 -5.84 7.97 -5.03
C ALA A 326 -4.32 7.94 -4.83
N GLY A 327 -3.59 7.13 -5.61
CA GLY A 327 -2.12 7.07 -5.56
C GLY A 327 -1.46 8.28 -6.22
N SER A 328 -1.70 8.49 -7.53
CA SER A 328 -0.96 9.46 -8.35
C SER A 328 -1.41 10.92 -8.16
N GLY A 329 -2.67 11.12 -7.78
CA GLY A 329 -3.23 12.46 -7.56
C GLY A 329 -3.18 12.94 -6.12
N PHE A 330 -3.38 12.01 -5.16
CA PHE A 330 -3.60 12.34 -3.75
C PHE A 330 -2.66 11.64 -2.77
N ALA A 331 -1.78 10.75 -3.24
CA ALA A 331 -0.85 9.96 -2.40
C ALA A 331 -1.53 9.32 -1.18
N ILE A 332 -2.65 8.64 -1.43
CA ILE A 332 -3.39 7.94 -0.38
C ILE A 332 -2.61 6.69 0.03
N THR A 333 -2.26 6.58 1.31
CA THR A 333 -1.58 5.43 1.91
C THR A 333 -2.50 4.59 2.77
N GLY A 334 -3.61 5.17 3.22
CA GLY A 334 -4.63 4.51 4.03
C GLY A 334 -5.99 5.17 3.86
N VAL A 335 -7.02 4.43 4.23
CA VAL A 335 -8.41 4.91 4.24
C VAL A 335 -9.02 4.68 5.63
N PRO A 336 -9.91 5.57 6.11
CA PRO A 336 -10.43 6.76 5.42
C PRO A 336 -9.41 7.89 5.33
N THR A 337 -9.44 8.63 4.22
CA THR A 337 -8.71 9.90 4.07
C THR A 337 -9.62 10.88 3.38
N THR A 338 -9.78 12.07 3.96
CA THR A 338 -10.69 13.08 3.48
C THR A 338 -9.93 14.35 3.09
N TYR A 339 -10.37 14.98 1.99
CA TYR A 339 -9.87 16.26 1.52
C TYR A 339 -11.00 17.26 1.40
N LEU A 340 -10.77 18.48 1.86
CA LEU A 340 -11.63 19.62 1.58
C LEU A 340 -11.00 20.49 0.49
N ILE A 341 -11.74 20.69 -0.61
CA ILE A 341 -11.34 21.47 -1.78
C ILE A 341 -12.16 22.74 -1.84
N GLY A 342 -11.52 23.88 -2.06
CA GLY A 342 -12.19 25.17 -2.20
C GLY A 342 -12.88 25.37 -3.56
N PRO A 343 -13.73 26.39 -3.71
CA PRO A 343 -14.41 26.70 -4.98
C PRO A 343 -13.44 27.04 -6.12
N ASP A 344 -12.24 27.49 -5.79
CA ASP A 344 -11.14 27.71 -6.74
C ASP A 344 -10.45 26.42 -7.18
N GLY A 345 -10.87 25.27 -6.63
CA GLY A 345 -10.30 23.96 -6.92
C GLY A 345 -9.00 23.67 -6.17
N LYS A 346 -8.59 24.48 -5.21
CA LYS A 346 -7.39 24.23 -4.40
C LYS A 346 -7.68 23.43 -3.16
N ILE A 347 -6.74 22.58 -2.80
CA ILE A 347 -6.81 21.78 -1.57
C ILE A 347 -6.66 22.71 -0.37
N MET A 348 -7.68 22.75 0.48
CA MET A 348 -7.71 23.55 1.71
C MET A 348 -7.24 22.73 2.90
N MET A 349 -7.55 21.43 2.93
CA MET A 349 -7.35 20.59 4.09
C MET A 349 -7.26 19.11 3.70
N LYS A 350 -6.53 18.33 4.49
CA LYS A 350 -6.46 16.87 4.45
C LYS A 350 -6.61 16.34 5.86
N GLU A 351 -7.38 15.29 6.03
CA GLU A 351 -7.51 14.55 7.27
C GLU A 351 -7.38 13.05 7.00
N VAL A 352 -6.63 12.34 7.85
CA VAL A 352 -6.42 10.89 7.76
C VAL A 352 -7.02 10.24 8.99
N GLY A 353 -7.80 9.20 8.80
CA GLY A 353 -8.56 8.56 9.87
C GLY A 353 -9.96 9.17 10.04
N PHE A 354 -10.63 8.78 11.09
CA PHE A 354 -11.95 9.24 11.47
C PHE A 354 -12.04 9.41 12.99
N ASP A 355 -12.45 10.59 13.45
CA ASP A 355 -12.74 10.82 14.86
C ASP A 355 -14.19 10.38 15.16
N GLU A 356 -14.34 9.31 15.95
CA GLU A 356 -15.65 8.77 16.34
C GLU A 356 -16.49 9.76 17.15
N ASN A 357 -15.89 10.82 17.71
CA ASN A 357 -16.59 11.86 18.47
C ASN A 357 -17.05 13.04 17.62
N GLY A 358 -16.75 13.03 16.31
CA GLY A 358 -17.13 14.09 15.38
C GLY A 358 -16.41 15.42 15.62
N ASN A 359 -15.23 15.41 16.24
CA ASN A 359 -14.41 16.58 16.49
C ASN A 359 -13.27 16.75 15.49
N GLY A 360 -13.40 16.13 14.32
CA GLY A 360 -12.40 16.19 13.25
C GLY A 360 -12.11 17.64 12.81
N GLU A 361 -10.94 17.84 12.25
CA GLU A 361 -10.51 19.15 11.78
C GLU A 361 -11.35 19.63 10.57
N ILE A 362 -11.85 18.68 9.76
CA ILE A 362 -12.72 18.99 8.61
C ILE A 362 -14.07 19.50 9.09
N GLU A 363 -14.68 18.88 10.10
CA GLU A 363 -15.95 19.33 10.67
C GLU A 363 -15.84 20.74 11.27
N LYS A 364 -14.76 21.00 12.01
CA LYS A 364 -14.47 22.36 12.52
C LYS A 364 -14.37 23.36 11.38
N LYS A 365 -13.67 22.98 10.30
CA LYS A 365 -13.52 23.85 9.13
C LYS A 365 -14.84 24.10 8.40
N LEU A 366 -15.70 23.09 8.30
CA LEU A 366 -17.04 23.24 7.71
C LEU A 366 -17.92 24.16 8.57
N ALA A 367 -17.83 24.05 9.90
CA ALA A 367 -18.53 24.95 10.81
C ALA A 367 -18.07 26.41 10.66
N ASP A 368 -16.75 26.64 10.50
CA ASP A 368 -16.20 27.98 10.24
C ASP A 368 -16.67 28.57 8.91
N LEU A 369 -16.75 27.75 7.85
CA LEU A 369 -17.11 28.19 6.51
C LEU A 369 -18.60 28.47 6.34
N PHE A 370 -19.44 27.64 6.96
CA PHE A 370 -20.89 27.64 6.67
C PHE A 370 -21.75 28.00 7.89
N GLY A 371 -21.14 28.15 9.06
CA GLY A 371 -21.83 28.26 10.33
C GLY A 371 -22.39 26.92 10.80
N GLY A 372 -22.66 26.79 12.07
CA GLY A 372 -23.22 25.59 12.68
C GLY A 372 -22.36 25.10 13.85
N THR A 373 -22.95 24.25 14.68
CA THR A 373 -22.22 23.53 15.73
C THR A 373 -22.09 22.09 15.27
N VAL A 374 -20.87 21.56 15.30
CA VAL A 374 -20.65 20.11 15.14
C VAL A 374 -21.29 19.43 16.35
N LYS A 375 -22.39 18.69 16.15
CA LYS A 375 -22.90 17.79 17.19
C LYS A 375 -21.97 16.60 17.25
N ALA A 376 -21.47 16.29 18.46
CA ALA A 376 -20.79 15.01 18.70
C ALA A 376 -21.68 13.87 18.17
N ALA A 377 -21.06 12.92 17.45
CA ALA A 377 -21.77 11.76 16.94
C ALA A 377 -22.48 11.05 18.10
N ALA A 378 -23.78 10.75 17.92
CA ALA A 378 -24.46 9.87 18.85
C ALA A 378 -23.70 8.51 18.85
N PRO A 379 -23.41 7.90 20.02
CA PRO A 379 -22.72 6.62 20.04
C PRO A 379 -23.50 5.63 19.18
N ALA A 380 -22.84 5.10 18.15
CA ALA A 380 -23.41 4.10 17.28
C ALA A 380 -23.91 2.94 18.15
N ALA A 381 -25.22 2.63 18.08
CA ALA A 381 -25.78 1.49 18.78
C ALA A 381 -24.91 0.27 18.41
N ALA A 382 -24.29 -0.34 19.41
CA ALA A 382 -23.35 -1.44 19.25
C ALA A 382 -24.03 -2.57 18.47
N ALA A 383 -23.78 -2.65 17.18
CA ALA A 383 -24.06 -3.86 16.42
C ALA A 383 -23.19 -4.95 17.06
N LYS A 384 -23.84 -5.98 17.60
CA LYS A 384 -23.14 -7.14 18.15
C LYS A 384 -22.10 -7.60 17.14
N PRO A 385 -20.83 -7.82 17.56
CA PRO A 385 -19.83 -8.37 16.67
C PRO A 385 -20.38 -9.71 16.15
N ALA A 386 -20.53 -9.84 14.85
CA ALA A 386 -20.66 -11.15 14.25
C ALA A 386 -19.36 -11.90 14.60
N GLU A 387 -19.46 -13.01 15.32
CA GLU A 387 -18.34 -13.93 15.53
C GLU A 387 -17.83 -14.38 14.15
N GLN A 388 -16.87 -13.64 13.61
CA GLN A 388 -16.11 -14.12 12.47
C GLN A 388 -15.16 -15.19 13.00
N LYS A 389 -15.52 -16.45 12.77
CA LYS A 389 -14.53 -17.52 12.75
C LYS A 389 -13.51 -17.14 11.69
N ILE A 390 -12.35 -16.68 12.15
CA ILE A 390 -11.22 -16.35 11.29
C ILE A 390 -10.75 -17.66 10.67
N THR A 391 -11.13 -17.89 9.44
CA THR A 391 -10.55 -18.97 8.65
C THR A 391 -9.18 -18.53 8.15
N PRO A 392 -8.20 -19.44 7.99
CA PRO A 392 -6.84 -19.10 7.55
C PRO A 392 -6.77 -18.28 6.24
N ALA A 393 -7.80 -18.37 5.40
CA ALA A 393 -7.91 -17.58 4.16
C ALA A 393 -8.23 -16.09 4.39
N ALA A 394 -8.81 -15.71 5.54
CA ALA A 394 -9.17 -14.31 5.83
C ALA A 394 -8.01 -13.49 6.45
N MET A 395 -6.93 -14.13 6.89
CA MET A 395 -5.71 -13.45 7.36
C MET A 395 -4.76 -13.06 6.23
N LEU A 396 -5.08 -13.42 4.99
CA LEU A 396 -4.23 -13.22 3.80
C LEU A 396 -4.77 -12.15 2.84
N GLN A 397 -5.78 -11.39 3.26
CA GLN A 397 -6.31 -10.25 2.50
C GLN A 397 -5.71 -8.92 2.93
#